data_bda6fe8d0481a78da8215f499b45ee58
#
_entry.id   bda6fe8d0481a78da8215f499b45ee58
#
_cell.length_a   1.000
_cell.length_b   1.000
_cell.length_c   1.000
_cell.angle_alpha   90.00
_cell.angle_beta   90.00
_cell.angle_gamma   90.00
#
_symmetry.space_group_name_H-M   'P 1'
#
loop_
_entity.id
_entity.type
_entity.pdbx_description
1 polymer ?
#
loop_
_entity_poly.entity_id
_entity_poly.type
_entity_poly.pdbx_seq_one_letter_code
_entity_poly.pdbx_strand_id
1 'polypeptide(L)'
;VNRMKRMGLDLPVSGLSFKEGEARPRPPFSVGWITDKLLAPGALDGLNGEARAVVLAMVNTGARPSELAALTPECIRLDLDVPHISIEAVGRQLKTVNAKRVIPLLGVSLEALRAFPEGFPRYRGSSATLSGTVNKHLHGNGLLETDQHSLYGLRHSFEDRLLAAGVDERIRRDLFGHALKRERYGAGASLTHLRDVIQPIAL
;
A
#
# COMPACT_ATOMS: atom_id res chain seq x y z
N VAL A 1 -3.66 29.42 -1.93
CA VAL A 1 -2.83 30.19 -0.99
C VAL A 1 -1.59 30.71 -1.70
N ASN A 2 -0.76 29.85 -2.31
CA ASN A 2 0.49 30.30 -2.98
C ASN A 2 0.27 31.20 -4.20
N ARG A 3 -0.85 31.06 -4.91
CA ARG A 3 -1.17 31.90 -6.09
C ARG A 3 -1.57 33.31 -5.67
N MET A 4 -2.33 33.45 -4.59
CA MET A 4 -2.73 34.77 -4.06
C MET A 4 -1.54 35.54 -3.50
N LYS A 5 -0.62 34.89 -2.78
CA LYS A 5 0.63 35.52 -2.34
C LYS A 5 1.48 36.07 -3.50
N ARG A 6 1.53 35.35 -4.64
CA ARG A 6 2.24 35.81 -5.85
C ARG A 6 1.59 37.03 -6.53
N MET A 7 0.30 37.25 -6.29
CA MET A 7 -0.48 38.37 -6.83
C MET A 7 -0.52 39.57 -5.87
N GLY A 8 0.19 39.50 -4.72
CA GLY A 8 0.20 40.61 -3.74
C GLY A 8 -1.15 40.84 -3.05
N LEU A 9 -2.06 39.85 -3.10
CA LEU A 9 -3.38 39.96 -2.46
C LEU A 9 -3.27 39.54 -1.00
N ASP A 10 -3.86 40.33 -0.09
CA ASP A 10 -4.04 39.93 1.31
C ASP A 10 -4.85 38.64 1.39
N LEU A 11 -4.33 37.69 2.14
CA LEU A 11 -5.02 36.40 2.33
C LEU A 11 -6.16 36.62 3.34
N PRO A 12 -7.43 36.49 2.94
CA PRO A 12 -8.56 36.68 3.86
C PRO A 12 -8.62 35.62 4.96
N VAL A 13 -7.69 34.68 4.97
CA VAL A 13 -7.64 33.52 5.87
C VAL A 13 -6.22 33.28 6.46
N SER A 14 -5.47 34.37 6.73
CA SER A 14 -4.22 34.24 7.49
C SER A 14 -4.54 33.82 8.94
N GLY A 15 -3.91 32.75 9.43
CA GLY A 15 -4.11 32.27 10.81
C GLY A 15 -5.16 31.17 11.00
N LEU A 16 -5.83 30.69 9.95
CA LEU A 16 -6.61 29.45 10.05
C LEU A 16 -5.66 28.26 10.02
N SER A 17 -5.28 27.84 11.21
CA SER A 17 -4.80 26.46 11.44
C SER A 17 -6.06 25.61 11.59
N PHE A 18 -6.32 24.75 10.60
CA PHE A 18 -7.22 23.62 10.87
C PHE A 18 -6.52 22.82 11.98
N LYS A 19 -7.12 22.78 13.17
CA LYS A 19 -6.72 21.78 14.16
C LYS A 19 -6.86 20.45 13.44
N GLU A 20 -5.73 19.78 13.13
CA GLU A 20 -5.78 18.37 12.73
C GLU A 20 -6.52 17.68 13.87
N GLY A 21 -7.73 17.19 13.59
CA GLY A 21 -8.44 16.33 14.53
C GLY A 21 -7.51 15.18 14.90
N GLU A 22 -7.61 14.66 16.09
CA GLU A 22 -6.80 13.53 16.55
C GLU A 22 -6.74 12.49 15.43
N ALA A 23 -5.51 12.13 15.03
CA ALA A 23 -5.31 11.15 13.97
C ALA A 23 -6.00 9.86 14.39
N ARG A 24 -7.05 9.46 13.66
CA ARG A 24 -7.76 8.22 13.96
C ARG A 24 -6.77 7.07 13.84
N PRO A 25 -6.57 6.27 14.90
CA PRO A 25 -5.70 5.12 14.83
C PRO A 25 -6.18 4.20 13.70
N ARG A 26 -5.25 3.60 12.98
CA ARG A 26 -5.51 2.59 11.95
C ARG A 26 -4.69 1.37 12.33
N PRO A 27 -5.18 0.55 13.27
CA PRO A 27 -4.41 -0.56 13.78
C PRO A 27 -4.08 -1.58 12.68
N PRO A 28 -2.97 -2.34 12.84
CA PRO A 28 -2.68 -3.49 11.99
C PRO A 28 -3.68 -4.61 12.28
N PHE A 29 -4.09 -5.35 11.26
CA PHE A 29 -4.75 -6.63 11.46
C PHE A 29 -3.75 -7.65 12.01
N SER A 30 -4.18 -8.52 12.91
CA SER A 30 -3.37 -9.67 13.32
C SER A 30 -3.18 -10.66 12.15
N VAL A 31 -2.09 -11.42 12.19
CA VAL A 31 -1.82 -12.44 11.16
C VAL A 31 -2.97 -13.47 11.13
N GLY A 32 -3.42 -13.94 12.31
CA GLY A 32 -4.54 -14.87 12.41
C GLY A 32 -5.82 -14.31 11.77
N TRP A 33 -6.14 -13.01 11.99
CA TRP A 33 -7.29 -12.40 11.35
C TRP A 33 -7.17 -12.35 9.83
N ILE A 34 -5.98 -12.04 9.31
CA ILE A 34 -5.74 -12.02 7.87
C ILE A 34 -5.95 -13.43 7.30
N THR A 35 -5.33 -14.47 7.88
CA THR A 35 -5.42 -15.85 7.37
C THR A 35 -6.81 -16.43 7.51
N ASP A 36 -7.42 -16.29 8.67
CA ASP A 36 -8.64 -17.02 9.03
C ASP A 36 -9.93 -16.29 8.60
N LYS A 37 -9.86 -14.98 8.38
CA LYS A 37 -11.01 -14.14 8.02
C LYS A 37 -10.88 -13.51 6.65
N LEU A 38 -9.83 -12.74 6.40
CA LEU A 38 -9.71 -12.00 5.14
C LEU A 38 -9.37 -12.90 3.95
N LEU A 39 -8.55 -13.94 4.17
CA LEU A 39 -8.16 -14.90 3.13
C LEU A 39 -9.04 -16.16 3.15
N ALA A 40 -10.05 -16.24 4.01
CA ALA A 40 -11.00 -17.36 4.01
C ALA A 40 -11.73 -17.46 2.66
N PRO A 41 -12.01 -18.67 2.18
CA PRO A 41 -12.79 -18.86 0.96
C PRO A 41 -14.10 -18.07 1.00
N GLY A 42 -14.37 -17.29 -0.04
CA GLY A 42 -15.60 -16.49 -0.15
C GLY A 42 -15.62 -15.17 0.60
N ALA A 43 -14.68 -14.87 1.50
CA ALA A 43 -14.68 -13.65 2.31
C ALA A 43 -14.73 -12.37 1.48
N LEU A 44 -14.10 -12.35 0.32
CA LEU A 44 -14.01 -11.20 -0.57
C LEU A 44 -14.92 -11.30 -1.81
N ASP A 45 -15.83 -12.26 -1.90
CA ASP A 45 -16.64 -12.52 -3.11
C ASP A 45 -17.63 -11.39 -3.44
N GLY A 46 -18.03 -10.59 -2.46
CA GLY A 46 -18.86 -9.40 -2.70
C GLY A 46 -18.12 -8.21 -3.31
N LEU A 47 -16.80 -8.27 -3.44
CA LEU A 47 -16.01 -7.27 -4.14
C LEU A 47 -15.91 -7.59 -5.63
N ASN A 48 -15.85 -6.54 -6.48
CA ASN A 48 -15.44 -6.76 -7.87
C ASN A 48 -13.99 -7.24 -7.93
N GLY A 49 -13.61 -7.90 -9.02
CA GLY A 49 -12.31 -8.55 -9.17
C GLY A 49 -11.11 -7.65 -8.89
N GLU A 50 -11.12 -6.40 -9.39
CA GLU A 50 -10.02 -5.47 -9.14
C GLU A 50 -9.91 -5.04 -7.67
N ALA A 51 -11.04 -4.76 -7.01
CA ALA A 51 -11.04 -4.39 -5.59
C ALA A 51 -10.55 -5.56 -4.72
N ARG A 52 -10.99 -6.79 -5.02
CA ARG A 52 -10.50 -8.02 -4.37
C ARG A 52 -9.00 -8.18 -4.58
N ALA A 53 -8.51 -8.06 -5.81
CA ALA A 53 -7.09 -8.19 -6.11
C ALA A 53 -6.24 -7.13 -5.42
N VAL A 54 -6.73 -5.90 -5.25
CA VAL A 54 -6.01 -4.87 -4.46
C VAL A 54 -5.90 -5.26 -2.99
N VAL A 55 -6.96 -5.80 -2.37
CA VAL A 55 -6.86 -6.31 -0.98
C VAL A 55 -5.76 -7.36 -0.89
N LEU A 56 -5.77 -8.37 -1.76
CA LEU A 56 -4.76 -9.44 -1.79
C LEU A 56 -3.35 -8.91 -2.07
N ALA A 57 -3.22 -7.99 -3.03
CA ALA A 57 -1.93 -7.35 -3.35
C ALA A 57 -1.34 -6.61 -2.15
N MET A 58 -2.16 -5.96 -1.31
CA MET A 58 -1.70 -5.25 -0.12
C MET A 58 -1.11 -6.16 0.96
N VAL A 59 -1.55 -7.41 1.04
CA VAL A 59 -1.17 -8.35 2.11
C VAL A 59 0.34 -8.51 2.21
N ASN A 60 1.04 -8.79 1.11
CA ASN A 60 2.48 -9.04 1.11
C ASN A 60 3.31 -7.92 0.46
N THR A 61 2.70 -6.79 0.08
CA THR A 61 3.44 -5.65 -0.47
C THR A 61 3.45 -4.44 0.44
N GLY A 62 2.44 -4.31 1.30
CA GLY A 62 2.23 -3.10 2.10
C GLY A 62 2.09 -1.83 1.26
N ALA A 63 1.90 -1.93 -0.06
CA ALA A 63 1.71 -0.77 -0.93
C ALA A 63 0.45 0.02 -0.53
N ARG A 64 0.45 1.32 -0.79
CA ARG A 64 -0.75 2.15 -0.53
C ARG A 64 -1.84 1.81 -1.54
N PRO A 65 -3.14 1.87 -1.16
CA PRO A 65 -4.23 1.67 -2.12
C PRO A 65 -4.10 2.57 -3.36
N SER A 66 -3.65 3.81 -3.17
CA SER A 66 -3.43 4.75 -4.28
C SER A 66 -2.23 4.39 -5.17
N GLU A 67 -1.25 3.68 -4.64
CA GLU A 67 -0.11 3.17 -5.41
C GLU A 67 -0.54 2.00 -6.27
N LEU A 68 -1.27 1.05 -5.70
CA LEU A 68 -1.82 -0.10 -6.44
C LEU A 68 -2.82 0.35 -7.51
N ALA A 69 -3.79 1.21 -7.15
CA ALA A 69 -4.77 1.73 -8.09
C ALA A 69 -4.15 2.44 -9.32
N ALA A 70 -2.92 2.92 -9.18
CA ALA A 70 -2.21 3.62 -10.25
C ALA A 70 -1.24 2.73 -11.04
N LEU A 71 -1.14 1.44 -10.72
CA LEU A 71 -0.27 0.53 -11.48
C LEU A 71 -0.70 0.46 -12.95
N THR A 72 0.29 0.48 -13.81
CA THR A 72 0.15 0.24 -15.25
C THR A 72 0.89 -1.06 -15.61
N PRO A 73 0.63 -1.67 -16.78
CA PRO A 73 1.30 -2.92 -17.17
C PRO A 73 2.84 -2.82 -17.10
N GLU A 74 3.38 -1.66 -17.44
CA GLU A 74 4.84 -1.42 -17.44
C GLU A 74 5.44 -1.45 -16.03
N CYS A 75 4.60 -1.25 -15.01
CA CYS A 75 5.00 -1.29 -13.59
C CYS A 75 4.87 -2.68 -12.98
N ILE A 76 4.33 -3.66 -13.70
CA ILE A 76 4.10 -5.03 -13.23
C ILE A 76 5.02 -5.96 -14.02
N ARG A 77 5.95 -6.61 -13.33
CA ARG A 77 6.97 -7.49 -13.91
C ARG A 77 6.78 -8.90 -13.36
N LEU A 78 6.05 -9.74 -14.09
CA LEU A 78 5.69 -11.09 -13.67
C LEU A 78 6.60 -12.18 -14.25
N ASP A 79 7.26 -11.89 -15.39
CA ASP A 79 8.04 -12.85 -16.17
C ASP A 79 9.55 -12.83 -15.85
N LEU A 80 9.94 -12.16 -14.76
CA LEU A 80 11.32 -12.08 -14.31
C LEU A 80 11.59 -13.09 -13.18
N ASP A 81 12.85 -13.43 -12.94
CA ASP A 81 13.28 -14.34 -11.85
C ASP A 81 12.71 -13.97 -10.49
N VAL A 82 12.54 -12.67 -10.24
CA VAL A 82 11.83 -12.16 -9.09
C VAL A 82 10.65 -11.30 -9.58
N PRO A 83 9.43 -11.85 -9.60
CA PRO A 83 8.23 -11.08 -9.90
C PRO A 83 8.09 -9.90 -8.95
N HIS A 84 7.78 -8.71 -9.48
CA HIS A 84 7.71 -7.49 -8.66
C HIS A 84 6.84 -6.42 -9.28
N ILE A 85 6.47 -5.44 -8.46
CA ILE A 85 5.88 -4.18 -8.93
C ILE A 85 6.86 -3.03 -8.73
N SER A 86 6.82 -2.06 -9.65
CA SER A 86 7.55 -0.79 -9.55
C SER A 86 6.58 0.32 -9.18
N ILE A 87 6.82 1.00 -8.07
CA ILE A 87 6.07 2.20 -7.71
C ILE A 87 6.79 3.39 -8.31
N GLU A 88 6.18 3.98 -9.34
CA GLU A 88 6.77 5.07 -10.13
C GLU A 88 5.80 6.25 -10.32
N ALA A 89 6.33 7.38 -10.81
CA ALA A 89 5.58 8.61 -11.06
C ALA A 89 4.90 8.60 -12.46
N VAL A 90 4.41 7.46 -12.92
CA VAL A 90 3.77 7.37 -14.24
C VAL A 90 2.45 8.14 -14.23
N GLY A 91 2.40 9.25 -14.96
CA GLY A 91 1.19 10.08 -15.09
C GLY A 91 0.67 10.73 -13.79
N ARG A 92 1.46 10.71 -12.70
CA ARG A 92 1.08 11.29 -11.40
C ARG A 92 2.27 11.81 -10.63
N GLN A 93 2.02 12.71 -9.67
CA GLN A 93 3.04 13.07 -8.67
C GLN A 93 3.06 12.02 -7.55
N LEU A 94 4.26 11.54 -7.21
CA LEU A 94 4.46 10.74 -6.00
C LEU A 94 4.37 11.65 -4.76
N LYS A 95 3.80 11.13 -3.68
CA LYS A 95 3.64 11.89 -2.42
C LYS A 95 4.99 12.33 -1.84
N THR A 96 6.06 11.58 -2.09
CA THR A 96 7.42 11.89 -1.64
C THR A 96 8.43 11.40 -2.68
N VAL A 97 9.63 12.00 -2.71
CA VAL A 97 10.74 11.58 -3.58
C VAL A 97 11.13 10.11 -3.33
N ASN A 98 11.06 9.66 -2.08
CA ASN A 98 11.41 8.30 -1.69
C ASN A 98 10.32 7.25 -2.03
N ALA A 99 9.20 7.66 -2.63
CA ALA A 99 8.13 6.73 -2.97
C ALA A 99 8.49 5.80 -4.13
N LYS A 100 9.45 6.20 -5.01
CA LYS A 100 9.94 5.33 -6.10
C LYS A 100 10.67 4.13 -5.50
N ARG A 101 10.19 2.92 -5.81
CA ARG A 101 10.75 1.67 -5.30
C ARG A 101 10.22 0.46 -6.04
N VAL A 102 10.86 -0.67 -5.85
CA VAL A 102 10.38 -1.98 -6.30
C VAL A 102 9.97 -2.82 -5.09
N ILE A 103 8.93 -3.63 -5.26
CA ILE A 103 8.41 -4.51 -4.21
C ILE A 103 8.22 -5.90 -4.82
N PRO A 104 8.92 -6.93 -4.32
CA PRO A 104 8.71 -8.31 -4.75
C PRO A 104 7.27 -8.76 -4.50
N LEU A 105 6.77 -9.61 -5.38
CA LEU A 105 5.44 -10.22 -5.28
C LEU A 105 5.58 -11.68 -4.83
N LEU A 106 4.90 -12.03 -3.75
CA LEU A 106 4.91 -13.35 -3.15
C LEU A 106 3.51 -13.75 -2.66
N GLY A 107 3.26 -15.04 -2.54
CA GLY A 107 2.00 -15.58 -2.02
C GLY A 107 0.78 -14.97 -2.69
N VAL A 108 -0.26 -14.65 -1.91
CA VAL A 108 -1.54 -14.12 -2.43
C VAL A 108 -1.39 -12.83 -3.24
N SER A 109 -0.34 -12.04 -2.97
CA SER A 109 -0.08 -10.79 -3.73
C SER A 109 0.42 -11.07 -5.14
N LEU A 110 1.21 -12.12 -5.34
CA LEU A 110 1.65 -12.57 -6.65
C LEU A 110 0.47 -13.13 -7.46
N GLU A 111 -0.36 -13.94 -6.84
CA GLU A 111 -1.55 -14.52 -7.48
C GLU A 111 -2.52 -13.41 -7.93
N ALA A 112 -2.73 -12.40 -7.08
CA ALA A 112 -3.57 -11.27 -7.40
C ALA A 112 -3.08 -10.51 -8.65
N LEU A 113 -1.78 -10.22 -8.75
CA LEU A 113 -1.23 -9.50 -9.89
C LEU A 113 -1.12 -10.39 -11.15
N ARG A 114 -0.98 -11.69 -11.01
CA ARG A 114 -1.10 -12.64 -12.15
C ARG A 114 -2.49 -12.63 -12.76
N ALA A 115 -3.53 -12.50 -11.93
CA ALA A 115 -4.90 -12.39 -12.41
C ALA A 115 -5.21 -11.00 -13.02
N PHE A 116 -4.44 -9.97 -12.69
CA PHE A 116 -4.61 -8.59 -13.16
C PHE A 116 -3.29 -7.99 -13.65
N PRO A 117 -2.67 -8.53 -14.72
CA PRO A 117 -1.39 -8.07 -15.23
C PRO A 117 -1.44 -6.64 -15.81
N GLU A 118 -2.63 -6.18 -16.21
CA GLU A 118 -2.87 -4.81 -16.70
C GLU A 118 -3.05 -3.77 -15.56
N GLY A 119 -2.93 -4.21 -14.30
CA GLY A 119 -3.25 -3.39 -13.14
C GLY A 119 -4.75 -3.23 -12.93
N PHE A 120 -5.17 -2.06 -12.44
CA PHE A 120 -6.54 -1.82 -11.96
C PHE A 120 -7.19 -0.62 -12.65
N PRO A 121 -7.53 -0.72 -13.95
CA PRO A 121 -8.03 0.40 -14.75
C PRO A 121 -9.30 1.04 -14.19
N ARG A 122 -10.20 0.25 -13.57
CA ARG A 122 -11.43 0.75 -12.93
C ARG A 122 -11.14 1.78 -11.84
N TYR A 123 -10.02 1.65 -11.14
CA TYR A 123 -9.65 2.48 -10.00
C TYR A 123 -8.52 3.46 -10.28
N ARG A 124 -8.00 3.46 -11.51
CA ARG A 124 -6.94 4.40 -11.93
C ARG A 124 -7.44 5.84 -11.78
N GLY A 125 -6.77 6.62 -10.93
CA GLY A 125 -7.20 7.98 -10.60
C GLY A 125 -8.34 8.08 -9.55
N SER A 126 -8.91 6.96 -9.09
CA SER A 126 -10.04 6.91 -8.16
C SER A 126 -9.77 6.08 -6.90
N SER A 127 -8.60 6.23 -6.31
CA SER A 127 -8.20 5.45 -5.12
C SER A 127 -9.11 5.69 -3.90
N ALA A 128 -9.78 6.83 -3.81
CA ALA A 128 -10.78 7.08 -2.78
C ALA A 128 -12.01 6.18 -2.95
N THR A 129 -12.49 6.01 -4.18
CA THR A 129 -13.58 5.08 -4.52
C THR A 129 -13.21 3.64 -4.20
N LEU A 130 -11.99 3.21 -4.56
CA LEU A 130 -11.46 1.90 -4.20
C LEU A 130 -11.50 1.68 -2.68
N SER A 131 -10.91 2.61 -1.93
CA SER A 131 -10.87 2.52 -0.46
C SER A 131 -12.28 2.50 0.15
N GLY A 132 -13.20 3.33 -0.35
CA GLY A 132 -14.59 3.36 0.08
C GLY A 132 -15.31 2.03 -0.19
N THR A 133 -15.15 1.47 -1.40
CA THR A 133 -15.75 0.18 -1.80
C THR A 133 -15.26 -0.94 -0.90
N VAL A 134 -13.94 -1.06 -0.70
CA VAL A 134 -13.37 -2.12 0.14
C VAL A 134 -13.76 -1.94 1.60
N ASN A 135 -13.63 -0.74 2.18
CA ASN A 135 -13.97 -0.53 3.58
C ASN A 135 -15.46 -0.78 3.86
N LYS A 136 -16.36 -0.40 2.94
CA LYS A 136 -17.78 -0.73 3.05
C LYS A 136 -18.00 -2.25 3.08
N HIS A 137 -17.31 -3.00 2.21
CA HIS A 137 -17.40 -4.46 2.18
C HIS A 137 -16.86 -5.09 3.47
N LEU A 138 -15.66 -4.67 3.92
CA LEU A 138 -15.05 -5.19 5.14
C LEU A 138 -15.96 -4.97 6.36
N HIS A 139 -16.51 -3.76 6.50
CA HIS A 139 -17.43 -3.43 7.59
C HIS A 139 -18.72 -4.24 7.50
N GLY A 140 -19.36 -4.28 6.32
CA GLY A 140 -20.66 -4.94 6.13
C GLY A 140 -20.63 -6.47 6.27
N ASN A 141 -19.45 -7.09 6.17
CA ASN A 141 -19.28 -8.55 6.25
C ASN A 141 -18.51 -9.01 7.51
N GLY A 142 -18.32 -8.14 8.51
CA GLY A 142 -17.62 -8.50 9.75
C GLY A 142 -16.16 -8.90 9.54
N LEU A 143 -15.50 -8.30 8.52
CA LEU A 143 -14.10 -8.58 8.17
C LEU A 143 -13.13 -7.58 8.80
N LEU A 144 -13.61 -6.66 9.63
CA LEU A 144 -12.78 -5.79 10.46
C LEU A 144 -12.56 -6.43 11.82
N GLU A 145 -11.31 -6.50 12.27
CA GLU A 145 -10.96 -7.06 13.58
C GLU A 145 -11.47 -6.18 14.74
N THR A 146 -11.50 -4.88 14.52
CA THR A 146 -12.22 -3.88 15.34
C THR A 146 -12.76 -2.77 14.44
N ASP A 147 -13.65 -1.92 14.97
CA ASP A 147 -14.21 -0.77 14.23
C ASP A 147 -13.17 0.28 13.81
N GLN A 148 -11.97 0.24 14.38
CA GLN A 148 -10.88 1.14 14.03
C GLN A 148 -10.07 0.66 12.82
N HIS A 149 -10.22 -0.61 12.42
CA HIS A 149 -9.54 -1.17 11.27
C HIS A 149 -10.07 -0.63 9.94
N SER A 150 -9.25 -0.69 8.93
CA SER A 150 -9.59 -0.33 7.57
C SER A 150 -8.66 -1.04 6.59
N LEU A 151 -8.95 -0.99 5.30
CA LEU A 151 -8.03 -1.50 4.25
C LEU A 151 -6.57 -1.08 4.50
N TYR A 152 -6.34 0.15 4.98
CA TYR A 152 -4.99 0.65 5.22
C TYR A 152 -4.26 -0.12 6.34
N GLY A 153 -4.98 -0.76 7.25
CA GLY A 153 -4.43 -1.63 8.30
C GLY A 153 -3.55 -2.76 7.75
N LEU A 154 -3.85 -3.28 6.54
CA LEU A 154 -3.01 -4.31 5.89
C LEU A 154 -1.57 -3.83 5.66
N ARG A 155 -1.39 -2.55 5.36
CA ARG A 155 -0.04 -1.98 5.22
C ARG A 155 0.70 -1.98 6.57
N HIS A 156 0.03 -1.65 7.66
CA HIS A 156 0.62 -1.71 9.00
C HIS A 156 0.92 -3.16 9.40
N SER A 157 0.02 -4.09 9.09
CA SER A 157 0.25 -5.53 9.33
C SER A 157 1.48 -6.05 8.60
N PHE A 158 1.75 -5.61 7.37
CA PHE A 158 2.95 -6.02 6.65
C PHE A 158 4.22 -5.43 7.30
N GLU A 159 4.17 -4.18 7.78
CA GLU A 159 5.28 -3.58 8.51
C GLU A 159 5.58 -4.35 9.81
N ASP A 160 4.54 -4.70 10.57
CA ASP A 160 4.68 -5.47 11.81
C ASP A 160 5.24 -6.87 11.57
N ARG A 161 4.83 -7.55 10.51
CA ARG A 161 5.40 -8.85 10.12
C ARG A 161 6.90 -8.75 9.79
N LEU A 162 7.30 -7.73 9.05
CA LEU A 162 8.71 -7.48 8.77
C LEU A 162 9.50 -7.15 10.05
N LEU A 163 8.91 -6.37 10.94
CA LEU A 163 9.52 -6.04 12.23
C LEU A 163 9.69 -7.30 13.10
N ALA A 164 8.65 -8.11 13.21
CA ALA A 164 8.67 -9.36 13.99
C ALA A 164 9.70 -10.37 13.43
N ALA A 165 9.93 -10.37 12.11
CA ALA A 165 10.97 -11.17 11.45
C ALA A 165 12.39 -10.59 11.60
N GLY A 166 12.58 -9.49 12.34
CA GLY A 166 13.88 -8.88 12.56
C GLY A 166 14.47 -8.18 11.34
N VAL A 167 13.64 -7.81 10.36
CA VAL A 167 14.10 -7.14 9.14
C VAL A 167 14.68 -5.77 9.46
N ASP A 168 15.85 -5.47 8.91
CA ASP A 168 16.56 -4.19 9.11
C ASP A 168 15.67 -2.98 8.78
N GLU A 169 15.80 -1.91 9.57
CA GLU A 169 14.99 -0.69 9.41
C GLU A 169 15.13 -0.08 8.01
N ARG A 170 16.32 -0.10 7.42
CA ARG A 170 16.55 0.46 6.08
C ARG A 170 15.74 -0.30 5.05
N ILE A 171 15.74 -1.64 5.09
CA ILE A 171 14.95 -2.48 4.17
C ILE A 171 13.46 -2.20 4.35
N ARG A 172 12.98 -2.16 5.59
CA ARG A 172 11.58 -1.83 5.87
C ARG A 172 11.19 -0.46 5.30
N ARG A 173 12.00 0.57 5.54
CA ARG A 173 11.75 1.92 5.01
C ARG A 173 11.79 1.99 3.49
N ASP A 174 12.70 1.25 2.86
CA ASP A 174 12.78 1.16 1.39
C ASP A 174 11.53 0.50 0.82
N LEU A 175 11.05 -0.61 1.38
CA LEU A 175 9.81 -1.29 0.97
C LEU A 175 8.57 -0.39 1.13
N PHE A 176 8.56 0.46 2.16
CA PHE A 176 7.42 1.37 2.43
C PHE A 176 7.55 2.74 1.74
N GLY A 177 8.67 3.06 1.13
CA GLY A 177 8.92 4.36 0.52
C GLY A 177 8.95 5.48 1.56
N HIS A 178 9.55 5.22 2.72
CA HIS A 178 9.77 6.17 3.78
C HIS A 178 11.20 6.71 3.76
N ALA A 179 11.38 7.99 4.10
CA ALA A 179 12.70 8.56 4.25
C ALA A 179 13.45 7.90 5.42
N LEU A 180 14.71 7.54 5.20
CA LEU A 180 15.62 7.19 6.28
C LEU A 180 16.16 8.50 6.90
N LYS A 181 16.11 8.63 8.22
CA LYS A 181 16.55 9.86 8.91
C LYS A 181 18.08 10.00 9.01
N ARG A 182 18.82 8.96 8.64
CA ARG A 182 20.29 8.92 8.60
C ARG A 182 20.82 8.88 7.17
N GLU A 183 22.10 9.15 6.99
CA GLU A 183 22.76 9.05 5.68
C GLU A 183 22.62 7.65 5.07
N ARG A 184 22.46 7.60 3.76
CA ARG A 184 22.37 6.37 2.97
C ARG A 184 23.71 6.10 2.31
N TYR A 185 24.32 4.98 2.67
CA TYR A 185 25.50 4.46 2.00
C TYR A 185 25.13 3.26 1.14
N GLY A 186 25.70 3.18 -0.07
CA GLY A 186 25.48 2.06 -1.01
C GLY A 186 24.10 2.07 -1.69
N ALA A 187 23.92 1.14 -2.62
CA ALA A 187 22.77 1.08 -3.54
C ALA A 187 21.45 0.57 -2.90
N GLY A 188 21.49 0.05 -1.67
CA GLY A 188 20.35 -0.61 -1.04
C GLY A 188 20.30 -2.12 -1.24
N ALA A 189 19.23 -2.76 -0.81
CA ALA A 189 19.04 -4.20 -0.96
C ALA A 189 18.72 -4.55 -2.43
N SER A 190 19.30 -5.66 -2.93
CA SER A 190 18.91 -6.20 -4.24
C SER A 190 17.48 -6.73 -4.21
N LEU A 191 16.86 -6.84 -5.38
CA LEU A 191 15.50 -7.39 -5.50
C LEU A 191 15.42 -8.84 -4.98
N THR A 192 16.44 -9.64 -5.23
CA THR A 192 16.57 -11.00 -4.69
C THR A 192 16.60 -10.98 -3.17
N HIS A 193 17.41 -10.10 -2.56
CA HIS A 193 17.46 -9.98 -1.11
C HIS A 193 16.12 -9.53 -0.52
N LEU A 194 15.41 -8.59 -1.16
CA LEU A 194 14.06 -8.18 -0.75
C LEU A 194 13.08 -9.36 -0.80
N ARG A 195 13.15 -10.19 -1.85
CA ARG A 195 12.34 -11.42 -1.95
C ARG A 195 12.63 -12.36 -0.78
N ASP A 196 13.90 -12.64 -0.53
CA ASP A 196 14.32 -13.59 0.51
C ASP A 196 13.92 -13.16 1.92
N VAL A 197 13.87 -11.84 2.15
CA VAL A 197 13.41 -11.25 3.41
C VAL A 197 11.89 -11.36 3.57
N ILE A 198 11.12 -11.23 2.49
CA ILE A 198 9.65 -11.28 2.54
C ILE A 198 9.14 -12.73 2.54
N GLN A 199 9.84 -13.65 1.89
CA GLN A 199 9.38 -15.02 1.68
C GLN A 199 8.98 -15.77 2.97
N PRO A 200 9.71 -15.68 4.09
CA PRO A 200 9.35 -16.37 5.34
C PRO A 200 8.06 -15.84 5.99
N ILE A 201 7.64 -14.64 5.65
CA ILE A 201 6.46 -13.96 6.24
C ILE A 201 5.31 -13.81 5.24
N ALA A 202 5.47 -14.27 4.00
CA ALA A 202 4.43 -14.18 2.98
C ALA A 202 3.25 -15.08 3.33
N LEU A 203 2.05 -14.58 3.10
CA LEU A 203 0.76 -15.26 3.28
C LEU A 203 0.19 -15.64 1.91
#